data_119b652734b8f9f7399613e67c163db0
#
_entry.id   119b652734b8f9f7399613e67c163db0
#
_cell.length_a   1.000
_cell.length_b   1.000
_cell.length_c   1.000
_cell.angle_alpha   90.00
_cell.angle_beta   90.00
_cell.angle_gamma   90.00
#
_symmetry.space_group_name_H-M   'P 1'
#
loop_
_entity.id
_entity.type
_entity.pdbx_description
1 polymer ?
#
loop_
_entity_poly.entity_id
_entity_poly.type
_entity_poly.pdbx_seq_one_letter_code
_entity_poly.pdbx_strand_id
1 'polypeptide(L)'
;MYKWFIALLLSSSVALAHPLRLSLCEIEFYSKENLLSVNLKLFLTDVNEALVFDPYSKELAFCQPNEHSDADKMLMDYLNRFFYVKFNKKKIGLEIKKKKLSGQGDNTALWIYLEKSVEGKFDSMEIKNAVFTDLFYDQNNIVYIHVNDKSKSIMLNKETSTYELNF
;
A
#
# COMPACT_ATOMS: atom_id res chain seq x y z
N MET A 1 42.21 50.47 17.17
CA MET A 1 41.63 49.71 16.04
C MET A 1 41.05 48.40 16.59
N TYR A 2 39.75 48.34 16.84
CA TYR A 2 39.07 47.13 17.31
C TYR A 2 38.53 46.39 16.09
N LYS A 3 39.05 45.18 15.82
CA LYS A 3 38.52 44.26 14.79
C LYS A 3 37.37 43.50 15.40
N TRP A 4 36.17 43.79 14.97
CA TRP A 4 34.97 43.02 15.29
C TRP A 4 34.95 41.76 14.43
N PHE A 5 35.16 40.59 15.03
CA PHE A 5 34.89 39.30 14.41
C PHE A 5 33.37 39.03 14.59
N ILE A 6 32.61 39.18 13.51
CA ILE A 6 31.23 38.70 13.44
C ILE A 6 31.32 37.22 13.14
N ALA A 7 31.12 36.39 14.15
CA ALA A 7 30.90 34.95 13.97
C ALA A 7 29.47 34.73 13.46
N LEU A 8 29.36 34.49 12.17
CA LEU A 8 28.08 34.09 11.55
C LEU A 8 27.78 32.63 11.95
N LEU A 9 26.96 32.44 12.99
CA LEU A 9 26.40 31.14 13.36
C LEU A 9 25.42 30.69 12.26
N LEU A 10 25.92 29.87 11.34
CA LEU A 10 25.08 29.09 10.41
C LEU A 10 24.35 28.02 11.25
N SER A 11 23.17 28.34 11.73
CA SER A 11 22.25 27.37 12.26
C SER A 11 21.71 26.53 11.07
N SER A 12 22.37 25.41 10.79
CA SER A 12 21.81 24.39 9.92
C SER A 12 20.58 23.80 10.62
N SER A 13 19.41 24.31 10.29
CA SER A 13 18.15 23.64 10.59
C SER A 13 18.19 22.30 9.86
N VAL A 14 18.41 21.21 10.57
CA VAL A 14 18.15 19.87 10.08
C VAL A 14 16.64 19.81 9.87
N ALA A 15 16.21 20.02 8.64
CA ALA A 15 14.83 19.72 8.27
C ALA A 15 14.66 18.21 8.49
N LEU A 16 13.98 17.83 9.57
CA LEU A 16 13.49 16.47 9.76
C LEU A 16 12.47 16.26 8.62
N ALA A 17 12.96 15.71 7.52
CA ALA A 17 12.07 15.25 6.46
C ALA A 17 11.19 14.16 7.08
N HIS A 18 9.91 14.44 7.25
CA HIS A 18 8.94 13.42 7.63
C HIS A 18 9.06 12.26 6.64
N PRO A 19 9.14 11.00 7.12
CA PRO A 19 9.16 9.87 6.22
C PRO A 19 7.92 9.94 5.31
N LEU A 20 8.13 9.78 4.01
CA LEU A 20 7.03 9.82 3.04
C LEU A 20 6.08 8.66 3.32
N ARG A 21 4.86 8.97 3.77
CA ARG A 21 3.82 7.98 4.02
C ARG A 21 3.12 7.64 2.71
N LEU A 22 3.61 6.59 2.04
CA LEU A 22 3.20 6.23 0.69
C LEU A 22 3.08 4.71 0.52
N SER A 23 1.99 4.26 -0.10
CA SER A 23 1.89 2.92 -0.66
C SER A 23 1.67 2.97 -2.17
N LEU A 24 2.04 1.89 -2.85
CA LEU A 24 1.74 1.70 -4.27
C LEU A 24 0.82 0.50 -4.44
N CYS A 25 -0.16 0.65 -5.31
CA CYS A 25 -1.09 -0.41 -5.69
C CYS A 25 -1.22 -0.41 -7.21
N GLU A 26 -1.08 -1.57 -7.81
CA GLU A 26 -1.36 -1.79 -9.23
C GLU A 26 -2.52 -2.77 -9.34
N ILE A 27 -3.54 -2.41 -10.08
CA ILE A 27 -4.75 -3.22 -10.29
C ILE A 27 -4.87 -3.46 -11.79
N GLU A 28 -4.87 -4.72 -12.17
CA GLU A 28 -5.02 -5.14 -13.55
C GLU A 28 -6.24 -6.04 -13.71
N PHE A 29 -7.07 -5.73 -14.67
CA PHE A 29 -8.19 -6.58 -15.06
C PHE A 29 -8.28 -6.69 -16.57
N TYR A 30 -8.11 -7.92 -17.04
CA TYR A 30 -8.26 -8.28 -18.44
C TYR A 30 -9.49 -9.18 -18.59
N SER A 31 -10.56 -8.64 -19.18
CA SER A 31 -11.85 -9.32 -19.32
C SER A 31 -11.76 -10.62 -20.12
N LYS A 32 -10.81 -10.73 -21.07
CA LYS A 32 -10.56 -11.94 -21.84
C LYS A 32 -9.98 -13.08 -21.02
N GLU A 33 -9.24 -12.74 -19.98
CA GLU A 33 -8.56 -13.71 -19.09
C GLU A 33 -9.40 -14.02 -17.86
N ASN A 34 -10.46 -13.23 -17.62
CA ASN A 34 -11.30 -13.32 -16.42
C ASN A 34 -10.47 -13.24 -15.12
N LEU A 35 -9.37 -12.50 -15.15
CA LEU A 35 -8.44 -12.42 -14.04
C LEU A 35 -8.32 -10.99 -13.53
N LEU A 36 -8.58 -10.81 -12.24
CA LEU A 36 -8.23 -9.62 -11.48
C LEU A 36 -6.93 -9.90 -10.74
N SER A 37 -5.90 -9.10 -10.99
CA SER A 37 -4.68 -9.09 -10.21
C SER A 37 -4.48 -7.76 -9.50
N VAL A 38 -3.92 -7.82 -8.30
CA VAL A 38 -3.61 -6.66 -7.47
C VAL A 38 -2.22 -6.82 -6.88
N ASN A 39 -1.34 -5.87 -7.16
CA ASN A 39 0.00 -5.82 -6.61
C ASN A 39 0.08 -4.66 -5.61
N LEU A 40 0.29 -4.95 -4.33
CA LEU A 40 0.48 -3.96 -3.29
C LEU A 40 1.97 -3.91 -2.91
N LYS A 41 2.52 -2.69 -2.84
CA LYS A 41 3.85 -2.41 -2.28
C LYS A 41 3.67 -1.57 -1.01
N LEU A 42 3.98 -2.16 0.13
CA LEU A 42 3.82 -1.56 1.45
C LEU A 42 5.19 -1.53 2.16
N PHE A 43 5.53 -0.45 2.87
CA PHE A 43 6.72 -0.47 3.71
C PHE A 43 6.55 -1.48 4.84
N LEU A 44 7.58 -2.31 5.07
CA LEU A 44 7.51 -3.38 6.07
C LEU A 44 7.35 -2.83 7.49
N THR A 45 7.95 -1.68 7.80
CA THR A 45 7.78 -0.98 9.07
C THR A 45 6.31 -0.60 9.30
N ASP A 46 5.61 -0.11 8.27
CA ASP A 46 4.21 0.28 8.39
C ASP A 46 3.29 -0.96 8.50
N VAL A 47 3.63 -2.05 7.82
CA VAL A 47 2.93 -3.35 7.97
C VAL A 47 3.07 -3.87 9.41
N ASN A 48 4.29 -3.88 9.95
CA ASN A 48 4.52 -4.32 11.32
C ASN A 48 3.79 -3.42 12.34
N GLU A 49 3.84 -2.10 12.17
CA GLU A 49 3.10 -1.16 13.02
C GLU A 49 1.60 -1.44 12.99
N ALA A 50 1.04 -1.72 11.81
CA ALA A 50 -0.38 -2.01 11.64
C ALA A 50 -0.84 -3.32 12.28
N LEU A 51 0.04 -4.33 12.31
CA LEU A 51 -0.34 -5.68 12.73
C LEU A 51 0.07 -6.03 14.16
N VAL A 52 1.22 -5.51 14.62
CA VAL A 52 1.80 -5.88 15.93
C VAL A 52 2.23 -4.66 16.76
N PHE A 53 1.92 -3.43 16.31
CA PHE A 53 2.20 -2.17 17.02
C PHE A 53 3.69 -1.93 17.32
N ASP A 54 4.58 -2.52 16.52
CA ASP A 54 6.03 -2.32 16.59
C ASP A 54 6.61 -2.35 15.17
N PRO A 55 7.03 -1.20 14.61
CA PRO A 55 7.52 -1.10 13.24
C PRO A 55 8.76 -1.95 12.97
N TYR A 56 9.54 -2.27 14.01
CA TYR A 56 10.77 -3.06 13.91
C TYR A 56 10.63 -4.51 14.40
N SER A 57 9.39 -4.93 14.64
CA SER A 57 9.09 -6.30 15.07
C SER A 57 9.59 -7.34 14.08
N LYS A 58 10.13 -8.42 14.63
CA LYS A 58 10.50 -9.62 13.89
C LYS A 58 9.52 -10.78 14.09
N GLU A 59 8.42 -10.52 14.78
CA GLU A 59 7.43 -11.53 15.15
C GLU A 59 6.80 -12.21 13.94
N LEU A 60 6.36 -11.42 12.95
CA LEU A 60 5.72 -11.96 11.75
C LEU A 60 6.72 -12.52 10.74
N ALA A 61 7.95 -12.00 10.71
CA ALA A 61 9.07 -12.45 9.88
C ALA A 61 8.68 -12.72 8.41
N PHE A 62 7.90 -11.83 7.79
CA PHE A 62 7.39 -11.99 6.43
C PHE A 62 8.47 -12.42 5.43
N CYS A 63 8.16 -13.44 4.64
CA CYS A 63 9.03 -14.01 3.59
C CYS A 63 10.36 -14.58 4.13
N GLN A 64 10.47 -14.86 5.42
CA GLN A 64 11.63 -15.51 6.03
C GLN A 64 11.31 -17.00 6.33
N PRO A 65 12.34 -17.86 6.52
CA PRO A 65 12.11 -19.27 6.85
C PRO A 65 11.30 -19.51 8.13
N ASN A 66 11.32 -18.53 9.06
CA ASN A 66 10.60 -18.55 10.32
C ASN A 66 9.36 -17.66 10.30
N GLU A 67 8.76 -17.41 9.15
CA GLU A 67 7.52 -16.63 9.02
C GLU A 67 6.43 -17.21 9.93
N HIS A 68 5.76 -16.34 10.67
CA HIS A 68 4.70 -16.76 11.60
C HIS A 68 3.53 -17.37 10.82
N SER A 69 2.98 -18.47 11.32
CA SER A 69 1.90 -19.23 10.64
C SER A 69 0.65 -18.40 10.35
N ASP A 70 0.35 -17.42 11.20
CA ASP A 70 -0.82 -16.53 11.06
C ASP A 70 -0.50 -15.22 10.32
N ALA A 71 0.73 -15.02 9.84
CA ALA A 71 1.14 -13.77 9.21
C ALA A 71 0.25 -13.39 8.01
N ASP A 72 -0.04 -14.33 7.12
CA ASP A 72 -0.93 -14.12 5.98
C ASP A 72 -2.37 -13.83 6.39
N LYS A 73 -2.86 -14.53 7.42
CA LYS A 73 -4.20 -14.31 7.94
C LYS A 73 -4.32 -12.91 8.55
N MET A 74 -3.38 -12.49 9.39
CA MET A 74 -3.37 -11.15 10.01
C MET A 74 -3.29 -10.06 8.94
N LEU A 75 -2.43 -10.24 7.94
CA LEU A 75 -2.29 -9.32 6.82
C LEU A 75 -3.60 -9.20 6.02
N MET A 76 -4.23 -10.32 5.68
CA MET A 76 -5.49 -10.31 4.93
C MET A 76 -6.67 -9.77 5.77
N ASP A 77 -6.72 -10.05 7.05
CA ASP A 77 -7.73 -9.49 7.96
C ASP A 77 -7.61 -7.96 8.03
N TYR A 78 -6.39 -7.43 8.06
CA TYR A 78 -6.13 -6.00 7.98
C TYR A 78 -6.52 -5.43 6.61
N LEU A 79 -6.00 -5.99 5.53
CA LEU A 79 -6.29 -5.54 4.17
C LEU A 79 -7.80 -5.55 3.88
N ASN A 80 -8.53 -6.57 4.30
CA ASN A 80 -9.98 -6.66 4.07
C ASN A 80 -10.80 -5.53 4.70
N ARG A 81 -10.28 -4.83 5.72
CA ARG A 81 -10.93 -3.64 6.33
C ARG A 81 -10.65 -2.37 5.54
N PHE A 82 -9.43 -2.23 5.01
CA PHE A 82 -8.93 -0.98 4.44
C PHE A 82 -8.79 -1.00 2.92
N PHE A 83 -8.85 -2.18 2.30
CA PHE A 83 -8.71 -2.36 0.86
C PHE A 83 -9.79 -3.27 0.29
N TYR A 84 -10.36 -2.90 -0.84
CA TYR A 84 -11.19 -3.79 -1.65
C TYR A 84 -11.28 -3.34 -3.10
N VAL A 85 -11.62 -4.31 -3.96
CA VAL A 85 -12.12 -4.08 -5.31
C VAL A 85 -13.53 -4.67 -5.40
N LYS A 86 -14.46 -3.90 -5.98
CA LYS A 86 -15.80 -4.36 -6.31
C LYS A 86 -16.05 -4.27 -7.81
N PHE A 87 -16.75 -5.21 -8.37
CA PHE A 87 -17.37 -5.12 -9.69
C PHE A 87 -18.89 -5.12 -9.54
N ASN A 88 -19.57 -4.17 -10.21
CA ASN A 88 -21.03 -4.01 -10.11
C ASN A 88 -21.51 -4.05 -8.65
N LYS A 89 -20.84 -3.33 -7.75
CA LYS A 89 -21.07 -3.24 -6.28
C LYS A 89 -20.79 -4.53 -5.49
N LYS A 90 -20.38 -5.64 -6.13
CA LYS A 90 -20.04 -6.89 -5.44
C LYS A 90 -18.54 -6.91 -5.11
N LYS A 91 -18.20 -7.04 -3.82
CA LYS A 91 -16.81 -7.17 -3.36
C LYS A 91 -16.19 -8.47 -3.85
N ILE A 92 -14.96 -8.38 -4.36
CA ILE A 92 -14.16 -9.53 -4.82
C ILE A 92 -13.30 -10.02 -3.67
N GLY A 93 -13.38 -11.31 -3.39
CA GLY A 93 -12.53 -11.97 -2.38
C GLY A 93 -11.15 -12.28 -2.97
N LEU A 94 -10.18 -11.37 -2.73
CA LEU A 94 -8.81 -11.54 -3.18
C LEU A 94 -8.05 -12.56 -2.31
N GLU A 95 -7.08 -13.25 -2.90
CA GLU A 95 -6.26 -14.27 -2.25
C GLU A 95 -4.78 -13.97 -2.50
N ILE A 96 -3.93 -14.13 -1.46
CA ILE A 96 -2.47 -14.01 -1.63
C ILE A 96 -1.97 -15.16 -2.49
N LYS A 97 -1.30 -14.83 -3.59
CA LYS A 97 -0.61 -15.80 -4.45
C LYS A 97 0.90 -15.83 -4.18
N LYS A 98 1.44 -14.67 -3.85
CA LYS A 98 2.88 -14.52 -3.62
C LYS A 98 3.15 -13.30 -2.75
N LYS A 99 4.22 -13.38 -1.97
CA LYS A 99 4.83 -12.23 -1.29
C LYS A 99 6.33 -12.21 -1.57
N LYS A 100 6.94 -11.05 -1.53
CA LYS A 100 8.39 -10.88 -1.54
C LYS A 100 8.80 -9.62 -0.80
N LEU A 101 10.01 -9.60 -0.26
CA LEU A 101 10.66 -8.39 0.26
C LEU A 101 11.58 -7.79 -0.81
N SER A 102 11.72 -6.46 -0.78
CA SER A 102 12.69 -5.71 -1.57
C SER A 102 13.14 -4.49 -0.80
N GLY A 103 14.34 -3.98 -1.10
CA GLY A 103 14.94 -2.85 -0.35
C GLY A 103 15.76 -3.31 0.84
N GLN A 104 16.21 -2.34 1.65
CA GLN A 104 17.04 -2.56 2.84
C GLN A 104 16.70 -1.54 3.93
N GLY A 105 16.85 -1.95 5.20
CA GLY A 105 16.56 -1.10 6.35
C GLY A 105 15.12 -0.57 6.32
N ASP A 106 14.94 0.69 6.64
CA ASP A 106 13.61 1.34 6.67
C ASP A 106 12.94 1.44 5.29
N ASN A 107 13.71 1.26 4.21
CA ASN A 107 13.17 1.21 2.84
C ASN A 107 12.79 -0.22 2.40
N THR A 108 12.78 -1.18 3.32
CA THR A 108 12.29 -2.53 3.02
C THR A 108 10.80 -2.48 2.75
N ALA A 109 10.39 -3.01 1.60
CA ALA A 109 8.99 -3.09 1.20
C ALA A 109 8.55 -4.55 1.08
N LEU A 110 7.35 -4.82 1.56
CA LEU A 110 6.61 -6.05 1.32
C LEU A 110 5.74 -5.86 0.07
N TRP A 111 6.01 -6.67 -0.94
CA TRP A 111 5.17 -6.81 -2.11
C TRP A 111 4.19 -7.97 -1.89
N ILE A 112 2.91 -7.71 -2.14
CA ILE A 112 1.83 -8.66 -1.97
C ILE A 112 1.11 -8.79 -3.31
N TYR A 113 1.11 -9.98 -3.88
CA TYR A 113 0.43 -10.32 -5.13
C TYR A 113 -0.86 -11.04 -4.81
N LEU A 114 -1.98 -10.38 -5.10
CA LEU A 114 -3.33 -10.90 -4.87
C LEU A 114 -3.99 -11.17 -6.20
N GLU A 115 -4.76 -12.24 -6.29
CA GLU A 115 -5.48 -12.60 -7.51
C GLU A 115 -6.86 -13.15 -7.19
N LYS A 116 -7.77 -13.02 -8.17
CA LYS A 116 -9.05 -13.70 -8.20
C LYS A 116 -9.55 -13.84 -9.64
N SER A 117 -10.03 -15.04 -9.98
CA SER A 117 -10.82 -15.22 -11.20
C SER A 117 -12.19 -14.57 -11.03
N VAL A 118 -12.58 -13.75 -12.01
CA VAL A 118 -13.82 -12.94 -11.96
C VAL A 118 -14.53 -13.06 -13.29
N GLU A 119 -15.60 -13.86 -13.32
CA GLU A 119 -16.38 -14.11 -14.52
C GLU A 119 -17.60 -13.18 -14.60
N GLY A 120 -17.93 -12.74 -15.81
CA GLY A 120 -19.13 -11.96 -16.09
C GLY A 120 -18.87 -10.68 -16.88
N LYS A 121 -19.95 -9.94 -17.11
CA LYS A 121 -19.90 -8.59 -17.67
C LYS A 121 -19.96 -7.58 -16.52
N PHE A 122 -19.08 -6.62 -16.57
CA PHE A 122 -19.00 -5.60 -15.55
C PHE A 122 -19.12 -4.22 -16.18
N ASP A 123 -19.99 -3.38 -15.61
CA ASP A 123 -20.24 -2.01 -16.05
C ASP A 123 -19.47 -1.01 -15.19
N SER A 124 -19.10 -1.40 -13.96
CA SER A 124 -18.34 -0.55 -13.05
C SER A 124 -17.37 -1.32 -12.18
N MET A 125 -16.29 -0.63 -11.78
CA MET A 125 -15.34 -1.05 -10.76
C MET A 125 -15.23 0.03 -9.68
N GLU A 126 -15.40 -0.35 -8.42
CA GLU A 126 -15.11 0.51 -7.27
C GLU A 126 -13.87 -0.01 -6.55
N ILE A 127 -12.95 0.88 -6.23
CA ILE A 127 -11.73 0.59 -5.50
C ILE A 127 -11.73 1.38 -4.21
N LYS A 128 -11.45 0.73 -3.09
CA LYS A 128 -11.08 1.38 -1.83
C LYS A 128 -9.61 1.10 -1.54
N ASN A 129 -8.86 2.13 -1.22
CA ASN A 129 -7.54 1.97 -0.65
C ASN A 129 -7.32 3.02 0.47
N ALA A 130 -7.61 2.60 1.69
CA ALA A 130 -7.41 3.34 2.92
C ALA A 130 -6.33 2.69 3.79
N VAL A 131 -5.43 1.89 3.19
CA VAL A 131 -4.34 1.21 3.90
C VAL A 131 -3.50 2.22 4.65
N PHE A 132 -3.25 1.97 5.94
CA PHE A 132 -2.50 2.80 6.89
C PHE A 132 -3.09 4.21 7.20
N THR A 133 -4.27 4.56 6.68
CA THR A 133 -4.91 5.84 7.01
C THR A 133 -5.50 5.87 8.43
N ASP A 134 -5.58 4.74 9.08
CA ASP A 134 -5.91 4.57 10.50
C ASP A 134 -4.72 4.89 11.42
N LEU A 135 -3.50 4.69 10.93
CA LEU A 135 -2.25 4.94 11.67
C LEU A 135 -1.67 6.33 11.36
N PHE A 136 -1.68 6.72 10.08
CA PHE A 136 -1.00 7.92 9.60
C PHE A 136 -2.00 8.87 8.93
N TYR A 137 -2.10 10.09 9.44
CA TYR A 137 -3.03 11.09 8.90
C TYR A 137 -2.65 11.53 7.47
N ASP A 138 -1.35 11.58 7.17
CA ASP A 138 -0.76 12.02 5.91
C ASP A 138 -0.48 10.88 4.92
N GLN A 139 -1.06 9.67 5.18
CA GLN A 139 -0.93 8.53 4.28
C GLN A 139 -1.54 8.82 2.91
N ASN A 140 -0.75 8.53 1.86
CA ASN A 140 -1.18 8.56 0.48
C ASN A 140 -1.01 7.18 -0.16
N ASN A 141 -2.02 6.75 -0.90
CA ASN A 141 -2.06 5.45 -1.56
C ASN A 141 -2.19 5.69 -3.07
N ILE A 142 -1.11 5.54 -3.81
CA ILE A 142 -1.12 5.67 -5.27
C ILE A 142 -1.64 4.36 -5.85
N VAL A 143 -2.64 4.47 -6.73
CA VAL A 143 -3.25 3.33 -7.41
C VAL A 143 -3.15 3.51 -8.92
N TYR A 144 -2.47 2.56 -9.56
CA TYR A 144 -2.43 2.40 -11.00
C TYR A 144 -3.49 1.38 -11.40
N ILE A 145 -4.37 1.75 -12.31
CA ILE A 145 -5.51 0.93 -12.73
C ILE A 145 -5.35 0.65 -14.23
N HIS A 146 -5.31 -0.62 -14.57
CA HIS A 146 -5.26 -1.12 -15.95
C HIS A 146 -6.48 -2.02 -16.18
N VAL A 147 -7.39 -1.56 -17.02
CA VAL A 147 -8.59 -2.33 -17.39
C VAL A 147 -8.66 -2.43 -18.90
N ASN A 148 -8.41 -3.63 -19.41
CA ASN A 148 -8.24 -3.86 -20.84
C ASN A 148 -7.20 -2.88 -21.44
N ASP A 149 -7.59 -2.03 -22.38
CA ASP A 149 -6.72 -1.06 -23.04
C ASP A 149 -6.70 0.33 -22.35
N LYS A 150 -7.38 0.48 -21.22
CA LYS A 150 -7.47 1.75 -20.49
C LYS A 150 -6.57 1.72 -19.25
N SER A 151 -5.86 2.83 -19.05
CA SER A 151 -5.00 3.01 -17.86
C SER A 151 -5.32 4.31 -17.17
N LYS A 152 -5.28 4.31 -15.84
CA LYS A 152 -5.47 5.50 -15.01
C LYS A 152 -4.61 5.42 -13.76
N SER A 153 -4.13 6.57 -13.31
CA SER A 153 -3.45 6.71 -12.01
C SER A 153 -4.27 7.66 -11.13
N ILE A 154 -4.46 7.26 -9.88
CA ILE A 154 -5.17 8.03 -8.87
C ILE A 154 -4.40 8.00 -7.55
N MET A 155 -4.66 8.95 -6.67
CA MET A 155 -4.16 8.97 -5.31
C MET A 155 -5.35 8.95 -4.35
N LEU A 156 -5.35 7.97 -3.44
CA LEU A 156 -6.35 7.80 -2.39
C LEU A 156 -5.71 8.07 -1.03
N ASN A 157 -6.48 8.65 -0.11
CA ASN A 157 -6.03 9.00 1.22
C ASN A 157 -7.19 8.93 2.22
N LYS A 158 -7.00 9.45 3.42
CA LYS A 158 -8.02 9.42 4.47
C LYS A 158 -9.32 10.15 4.08
N GLU A 159 -9.21 11.26 3.36
CA GLU A 159 -10.37 12.09 2.97
C GLU A 159 -11.08 11.51 1.74
N THR A 160 -10.32 10.96 0.79
CA THR A 160 -10.81 10.35 -0.43
C THR A 160 -10.25 8.94 -0.54
N SER A 161 -10.91 7.98 0.08
CA SER A 161 -10.43 6.58 0.16
C SER A 161 -10.98 5.66 -0.91
N THR A 162 -11.95 6.11 -1.71
CA THR A 162 -12.62 5.31 -2.74
C THR A 162 -12.59 6.00 -4.10
N TYR A 163 -12.60 5.21 -5.14
CA TYR A 163 -12.70 5.65 -6.52
C TYR A 163 -13.57 4.68 -7.32
N GLU A 164 -14.48 5.22 -8.13
CA GLU A 164 -15.32 4.43 -9.05
C GLU A 164 -15.00 4.79 -10.50
N LEU A 165 -14.92 3.76 -11.33
CA LEU A 165 -14.83 3.91 -12.78
C LEU A 165 -15.91 3.08 -13.46
N ASN A 166 -16.47 3.63 -14.55
CA ASN A 166 -17.42 2.97 -15.44
C ASN A 166 -16.71 2.55 -16.73
N PHE A 167 -17.09 1.40 -17.28
CA PHE A 167 -16.46 0.78 -18.44
C PHE A 167 -17.09 1.22 -19.78
#